data_4ce5381b4ed317ce8e8b7928ad67b16f
#
_entry.id   4ce5381b4ed317ce8e8b7928ad67b16f
#
_cell.length_a   1.000
_cell.length_b   1.000
_cell.length_c   1.000
_cell.angle_alpha   90.00
_cell.angle_beta   90.00
_cell.angle_gamma   90.00
#
_symmetry.space_group_name_H-M   'P 1'
#
loop_
_entity.id
_entity.type
_entity.pdbx_description
1 polymer ?
#
loop_
_entity_poly.entity_id
_entity_poly.type
_entity_poly.pdbx_seq_one_letter_code
_entity_poly.pdbx_strand_id
1 'polypeptide(L)'
;MNRTTAALVTAGAVSALVIPGLSPAAAGGHHGPSYDEPRVVTALDGPRGVDALGHGRTLVTESDGSFSMVVERRHGPAKVIGLGALATDFPPAVALGRHGTVFLLTGASSGPPEDARAASVLTADEVEPEPAAGATLYRWRPGWDAPRPFADIGAYQVGDPDPADLEDLPADSNPFGLAALADGSVLVADAAGNDLLRVDKHGDITTVARLLPRVVEVPEGLPELPPEAGGPLPPAGTPIPSEAVATSVTVGPDGAWYVGELRGFPATPGTSQVWRIKPGTVGATCDPEAPWTGRCTRYADGLTSVVDLAAGSRGVYALELSKQSWFATELGLPGSEIGGLYLIGKHRHGTRLHELATDRLLTPGGVDVVGRDVYVTGPLFGPGALLRVG
;
A
#
# COMPACT_ATOMS: atom_id res chain seq x y z
N MET A 1 24.27 -30.17 1.18
CA MET A 1 23.81 -28.94 0.52
C MET A 1 22.85 -28.33 1.50
N ASN A 2 23.30 -27.32 2.23
CA ASN A 2 22.52 -26.69 3.29
C ASN A 2 21.46 -25.76 2.64
N ARG A 3 20.20 -26.09 2.84
CA ARG A 3 19.08 -25.19 2.53
C ARG A 3 18.98 -24.18 3.68
N THR A 4 19.38 -22.95 3.43
CA THR A 4 19.16 -21.84 4.34
C THR A 4 17.71 -21.42 4.17
N THR A 5 16.86 -21.80 5.08
CA THR A 5 15.46 -21.33 5.16
C THR A 5 15.51 -19.88 5.63
N ALA A 6 15.30 -18.94 4.73
CA ALA A 6 15.03 -17.57 5.10
C ALA A 6 13.57 -17.52 5.58
N ALA A 7 13.36 -17.58 6.87
CA ALA A 7 12.07 -17.28 7.46
C ALA A 7 11.82 -15.78 7.30
N LEU A 8 10.91 -15.42 6.42
CA LEU A 8 10.55 -14.03 6.19
C LEU A 8 9.51 -13.58 7.20
N VAL A 9 9.74 -12.38 7.69
CA VAL A 9 8.81 -11.62 8.51
C VAL A 9 7.60 -11.29 7.65
N THR A 10 6.52 -12.05 7.81
CA THR A 10 5.20 -11.58 7.44
C THR A 10 4.97 -10.27 8.19
N ALA A 11 4.51 -9.22 7.49
CA ALA A 11 4.14 -7.93 8.08
C ALA A 11 3.07 -8.13 9.17
N GLY A 12 3.49 -8.56 10.33
CA GLY A 12 2.68 -8.83 11.50
C GLY A 12 3.30 -8.15 12.70
N ALA A 13 2.54 -7.26 13.31
CA ALA A 13 2.74 -6.64 14.60
C ALA A 13 3.99 -5.74 14.72
N VAL A 14 3.91 -4.53 14.18
CA VAL A 14 4.74 -3.42 14.66
C VAL A 14 4.30 -3.08 16.08
N SER A 15 5.07 -3.52 17.07
CA SER A 15 4.91 -3.06 18.46
C SER A 15 5.06 -1.55 18.50
N ALA A 16 4.05 -0.84 19.00
CA ALA A 16 4.02 0.60 19.10
C ALA A 16 5.21 1.11 19.91
N LEU A 17 6.22 1.64 19.23
CA LEU A 17 7.29 2.41 19.87
C LEU A 17 6.74 3.80 20.15
N VAL A 18 6.49 4.10 21.41
CA VAL A 18 6.11 5.44 21.89
C VAL A 18 7.32 6.35 21.76
N ILE A 19 7.35 7.21 20.76
CA ILE A 19 8.35 8.27 20.63
C ILE A 19 7.90 9.47 21.46
N PRO A 20 8.71 9.93 22.46
CA PRO A 20 8.36 11.14 23.21
C PRO A 20 8.51 12.38 22.32
N GLY A 21 7.52 13.25 22.39
CA GLY A 21 7.30 14.45 21.59
C GLY A 21 8.53 15.26 21.21
N LEU A 22 8.71 15.45 19.90
CA LEU A 22 9.57 16.47 19.32
C LEU A 22 8.70 17.70 19.03
N SER A 23 8.94 18.77 19.77
CA SER A 23 8.42 20.10 19.43
C SER A 23 9.17 20.65 18.22
N PRO A 24 8.50 21.25 17.23
CA PRO A 24 9.19 21.84 16.09
C PRO A 24 9.92 23.11 16.50
N ALA A 25 11.23 23.16 16.22
CA ALA A 25 12.02 24.37 16.34
C ALA A 25 11.64 25.36 15.23
N ALA A 26 11.15 26.54 15.61
CA ALA A 26 10.83 27.61 14.70
C ALA A 26 12.10 28.23 14.12
N ALA A 27 12.37 27.99 12.82
CA ALA A 27 13.33 28.76 12.04
C ALA A 27 12.58 29.86 11.28
N GLY A 28 12.71 31.10 11.72
CA GLY A 28 12.14 32.25 11.04
C GLY A 28 12.86 32.56 9.73
N GLY A 29 12.17 32.46 8.63
CA GLY A 29 12.57 32.96 7.31
C GLY A 29 11.33 33.40 6.56
N HIS A 30 11.22 34.69 6.22
CA HIS A 30 10.15 35.21 5.38
C HIS A 30 10.32 34.69 3.95
N HIS A 31 9.58 33.62 3.62
CA HIS A 31 9.28 33.25 2.24
C HIS A 31 7.75 33.31 2.08
N GLY A 32 7.29 33.81 0.92
CA GLY A 32 5.86 33.78 0.57
C GLY A 32 5.32 32.34 0.61
N PRO A 33 4.00 32.14 0.53
CA PRO A 33 3.40 30.80 0.74
C PRO A 33 4.06 29.81 -0.21
N SER A 34 4.95 28.97 0.34
CA SER A 34 5.48 27.82 -0.38
C SER A 34 4.34 26.80 -0.48
N TYR A 35 4.00 26.39 -1.68
CA TYR A 35 2.98 25.36 -1.96
C TYR A 35 3.38 23.98 -1.43
N ASP A 36 4.42 23.88 -0.61
CA ASP A 36 5.07 22.62 -0.21
C ASP A 36 4.80 22.21 1.26
N GLU A 37 4.14 23.03 2.06
CA GLU A 37 3.89 22.68 3.46
C GLU A 37 2.52 22.04 3.62
N PRO A 38 2.44 20.76 4.09
CA PRO A 38 1.18 20.07 4.31
C PRO A 38 0.33 20.77 5.38
N ARG A 39 -0.93 21.03 5.07
CA ARG A 39 -1.89 21.60 6.00
C ARG A 39 -2.72 20.50 6.65
N VAL A 40 -2.75 20.44 7.96
CA VAL A 40 -3.66 19.55 8.70
C VAL A 40 -5.12 19.94 8.43
N VAL A 41 -5.91 18.99 7.90
CA VAL A 41 -7.36 19.14 7.73
C VAL A 41 -8.08 18.72 9.01
N THR A 42 -7.72 17.57 9.56
CA THR A 42 -8.22 17.06 10.84
C THR A 42 -7.27 16.02 11.41
N ALA A 43 -7.24 15.88 12.75
CA ALA A 43 -6.54 14.78 13.42
C ALA A 43 -7.34 13.48 13.24
N LEU A 44 -6.62 12.35 13.14
CA LEU A 44 -7.12 10.97 13.01
C LEU A 44 -6.22 10.05 13.82
N ASP A 45 -6.63 8.80 14.03
CA ASP A 45 -5.82 7.81 14.75
C ASP A 45 -5.40 6.66 13.82
N GLY A 46 -4.09 6.55 13.53
CA GLY A 46 -3.54 5.57 12.60
C GLY A 46 -4.25 5.56 11.25
N PRO A 47 -4.36 6.73 10.54
CA PRO A 47 -5.14 6.81 9.32
C PRO A 47 -4.39 6.19 8.14
N ARG A 48 -5.12 5.41 7.30
CA ARG A 48 -4.59 4.85 6.07
C ARG A 48 -5.42 5.19 4.85
N GLY A 49 -6.58 4.56 4.71
CA GLY A 49 -7.41 4.71 3.50
C GLY A 49 -7.86 6.15 3.32
N VAL A 50 -7.81 6.64 2.08
CA VAL A 50 -8.26 7.98 1.70
C VAL A 50 -8.88 7.96 0.30
N ASP A 51 -10.03 8.64 0.15
CA ASP A 51 -10.67 8.85 -1.16
C ASP A 51 -11.28 10.26 -1.18
N ALA A 52 -10.72 11.15 -1.98
CA ALA A 52 -11.09 12.56 -2.08
C ALA A 52 -12.24 12.77 -3.06
N LEU A 53 -13.43 13.06 -2.55
CA LEU A 53 -14.67 13.11 -3.32
C LEU A 53 -14.98 14.50 -3.93
N GLY A 54 -14.09 15.46 -3.71
CA GLY A 54 -14.31 16.84 -4.09
C GLY A 54 -15.29 17.59 -3.18
N HIS A 55 -15.40 18.91 -3.41
CA HIS A 55 -16.22 19.81 -2.58
C HIS A 55 -15.89 19.73 -1.08
N GLY A 56 -14.61 19.52 -0.74
CA GLY A 56 -14.12 19.42 0.63
C GLY A 56 -14.62 18.18 1.37
N ARG A 57 -14.92 17.09 0.66
CA ARG A 57 -15.32 15.80 1.25
C ARG A 57 -14.28 14.75 0.94
N THR A 58 -13.90 14.00 1.97
CA THR A 58 -12.90 12.93 1.88
C THR A 58 -13.34 11.76 2.75
N LEU A 59 -13.35 10.55 2.19
CA LEU A 59 -13.46 9.33 2.97
C LEU A 59 -12.10 9.01 3.58
N VAL A 60 -12.09 8.54 4.82
CA VAL A 60 -10.88 8.11 5.53
C VAL A 60 -11.17 6.86 6.35
N THR A 61 -10.12 6.08 6.62
CA THR A 61 -10.16 4.95 7.54
C THR A 61 -9.11 5.11 8.63
N GLU A 62 -9.34 4.50 9.79
CA GLU A 62 -8.49 4.61 10.98
C GLU A 62 -8.11 3.22 11.53
N SER A 63 -7.15 3.18 12.43
CA SER A 63 -6.55 1.95 12.98
C SER A 63 -7.54 1.04 13.70
N ASP A 64 -8.63 1.57 14.24
CA ASP A 64 -9.72 0.79 14.86
C ASP A 64 -10.70 0.17 13.85
N GLY A 65 -10.38 0.27 12.56
CA GLY A 65 -11.24 -0.19 11.46
C GLY A 65 -12.40 0.72 11.14
N SER A 66 -12.54 1.86 11.81
CA SER A 66 -13.57 2.85 11.50
C SER A 66 -13.35 3.48 10.14
N PHE A 67 -14.45 3.87 9.48
CA PHE A 67 -14.42 4.70 8.28
C PHE A 67 -15.38 5.86 8.41
N SER A 68 -14.92 7.01 7.96
CA SER A 68 -15.58 8.30 8.21
C SER A 68 -15.56 9.19 6.97
N MET A 69 -16.52 10.11 6.90
CA MET A 69 -16.54 11.24 5.96
C MET A 69 -16.00 12.48 6.65
N VAL A 70 -14.87 12.97 6.23
CA VAL A 70 -14.34 14.29 6.60
C VAL A 70 -14.95 15.33 5.69
N VAL A 71 -15.52 16.39 6.27
CA VAL A 71 -16.13 17.53 5.55
C VAL A 71 -15.42 18.80 5.95
N GLU A 72 -14.60 19.34 5.06
CA GLU A 72 -13.95 20.64 5.24
C GLU A 72 -15.00 21.77 5.28
N ARG A 73 -14.79 22.77 6.11
CA ARG A 73 -15.64 23.94 6.23
C ARG A 73 -14.87 25.18 5.78
N ARG A 74 -15.59 26.15 5.23
CA ARG A 74 -14.98 27.46 4.88
C ARG A 74 -14.38 28.17 6.09
N HIS A 75 -15.02 27.99 7.25
CA HIS A 75 -14.62 28.58 8.53
C HIS A 75 -14.74 27.53 9.64
N GLY A 76 -13.70 27.43 10.48
CA GLY A 76 -13.62 26.50 11.59
C GLY A 76 -13.10 25.09 11.21
N PRO A 77 -13.05 24.18 12.19
CA PRO A 77 -12.50 22.84 11.99
C PRO A 77 -13.37 22.00 11.04
N ALA A 78 -12.76 21.04 10.37
CA ALA A 78 -13.47 20.03 9.58
C ALA A 78 -14.45 19.23 10.47
N LYS A 79 -15.53 18.72 9.86
CA LYS A 79 -16.47 17.84 10.55
C LYS A 79 -16.13 16.39 10.14
N VAL A 80 -15.88 15.53 11.12
CA VAL A 80 -15.77 14.09 10.93
C VAL A 80 -17.15 13.46 11.20
N ILE A 81 -17.62 12.65 10.26
CA ILE A 81 -18.93 11.95 10.32
C ILE A 81 -18.63 10.47 10.20
N GLY A 82 -18.75 9.73 11.30
CA GLY A 82 -18.61 8.27 11.32
C GLY A 82 -19.67 7.62 10.43
N LEU A 83 -19.27 6.66 9.62
CA LEU A 83 -20.13 5.90 8.72
C LEU A 83 -20.29 4.45 9.18
N GLY A 84 -19.27 3.89 9.84
CA GLY A 84 -19.25 2.52 10.35
C GLY A 84 -17.83 2.07 10.69
N ALA A 85 -17.68 0.78 10.99
CA ALA A 85 -16.40 0.15 11.27
C ALA A 85 -16.38 -1.31 10.78
N LEU A 86 -15.19 -1.84 10.55
CA LEU A 86 -14.87 -3.26 10.38
C LEU A 86 -14.03 -3.72 11.56
N ALA A 87 -14.23 -4.95 12.02
CA ALA A 87 -13.28 -5.58 12.92
C ALA A 87 -12.05 -5.98 12.08
N THR A 88 -10.93 -5.34 12.31
CA THR A 88 -9.68 -5.57 11.57
C THR A 88 -8.49 -5.11 12.42
N ASP A 89 -7.33 -5.75 12.24
CA ASP A 89 -6.10 -5.44 12.96
C ASP A 89 -5.29 -4.30 12.30
N PHE A 90 -5.68 -3.93 11.09
CA PHE A 90 -5.00 -2.89 10.31
C PHE A 90 -6.04 -2.02 9.57
N PRO A 91 -5.85 -0.70 9.47
CA PRO A 91 -6.83 0.17 8.84
C PRO A 91 -7.10 -0.24 7.38
N PRO A 92 -8.37 -0.44 6.98
CA PRO A 92 -8.71 -0.90 5.65
C PRO A 92 -8.39 0.13 4.57
N ALA A 93 -8.11 -0.32 3.34
CA ALA A 93 -8.16 0.59 2.20
C ALA A 93 -9.62 0.95 1.87
N VAL A 94 -9.86 2.12 1.25
CA VAL A 94 -11.22 2.61 0.96
C VAL A 94 -11.32 3.19 -0.44
N ALA A 95 -12.44 2.96 -1.12
CA ALA A 95 -12.79 3.65 -2.35
C ALA A 95 -14.30 3.83 -2.49
N LEU A 96 -14.72 4.98 -3.04
CA LEU A 96 -16.11 5.24 -3.38
C LEU A 96 -16.42 4.73 -4.79
N GLY A 97 -17.29 3.75 -4.85
CA GLY A 97 -17.84 3.25 -6.09
C GLY A 97 -19.12 3.98 -6.51
N ARG A 98 -19.79 3.43 -7.52
CA ARG A 98 -21.04 3.98 -8.05
C ARG A 98 -22.17 3.96 -7.02
N HIS A 99 -23.09 4.90 -7.17
CA HIS A 99 -24.31 5.02 -6.34
C HIS A 99 -24.04 5.13 -4.84
N GLY A 100 -22.89 5.70 -4.45
CA GLY A 100 -22.52 5.87 -3.04
C GLY A 100 -22.12 4.57 -2.34
N THR A 101 -21.80 3.52 -3.07
CA THR A 101 -21.22 2.30 -2.49
C THR A 101 -19.80 2.57 -2.05
N VAL A 102 -19.51 2.37 -0.77
CA VAL A 102 -18.13 2.40 -0.23
C VAL A 102 -17.60 0.98 -0.26
N PHE A 103 -16.45 0.79 -0.86
CA PHE A 103 -15.67 -0.43 -0.80
C PHE A 103 -14.59 -0.29 0.26
N LEU A 104 -14.41 -1.35 1.05
CA LEU A 104 -13.40 -1.45 2.09
C LEU A 104 -12.63 -2.75 1.87
N LEU A 105 -11.31 -2.70 1.93
CA LEU A 105 -10.45 -3.86 1.71
C LEU A 105 -9.60 -4.10 2.95
N THR A 106 -9.69 -5.30 3.49
CA THR A 106 -8.84 -5.74 4.60
C THR A 106 -7.73 -6.63 4.06
N GLY A 107 -6.53 -6.48 4.60
CA GLY A 107 -5.43 -7.42 4.41
C GLY A 107 -5.64 -8.71 5.19
N ALA A 108 -4.66 -9.62 5.13
CA ALA A 108 -4.63 -10.79 5.99
C ALA A 108 -4.64 -10.35 7.46
N SER A 109 -5.42 -11.04 8.29
CA SER A 109 -5.32 -10.86 9.73
C SER A 109 -4.01 -11.47 10.22
N SER A 110 -3.35 -10.81 11.17
CA SER A 110 -2.27 -11.43 11.93
C SER A 110 -2.85 -12.71 12.55
N GLY A 111 -2.44 -13.88 12.04
CA GLY A 111 -2.90 -15.17 12.56
C GLY A 111 -2.58 -15.33 14.04
N PRO A 112 -2.98 -16.45 14.67
CA PRO A 112 -2.71 -16.68 16.08
C PRO A 112 -1.21 -16.50 16.35
N PRO A 113 -0.84 -16.02 17.57
CA PRO A 113 0.55 -15.76 17.97
C PRO A 113 1.47 -16.92 17.58
N GLU A 114 2.71 -16.62 17.27
CA GLU A 114 3.74 -17.57 16.80
C GLU A 114 3.84 -18.84 17.65
N ASP A 115 3.57 -18.73 18.98
CA ASP A 115 3.51 -19.85 19.92
C ASP A 115 2.43 -20.90 19.56
N ALA A 116 1.35 -20.49 18.91
CA ALA A 116 0.29 -21.41 18.44
C ALA A 116 0.63 -22.04 17.08
N ARG A 117 1.41 -21.34 16.24
CA ARG A 117 1.93 -21.89 14.97
C ARG A 117 3.03 -22.94 15.24
N ALA A 118 3.93 -22.70 16.22
CA ALA A 118 4.99 -23.64 16.59
C ALA A 118 4.43 -24.98 17.11
N ALA A 119 3.23 -24.98 17.70
CA ALA A 119 2.57 -26.20 18.17
C ALA A 119 1.94 -27.02 17.02
N SER A 120 1.65 -26.44 15.88
CA SER A 120 1.02 -27.06 14.70
C SER A 120 2.02 -27.68 13.72
N VAL A 121 3.29 -27.34 13.79
CA VAL A 121 4.36 -27.84 12.88
C VAL A 121 4.76 -29.31 13.13
N LEU A 122 4.22 -29.96 14.15
CA LEU A 122 4.59 -31.34 14.52
C LEU A 122 3.81 -32.45 13.78
N THR A 123 2.93 -32.12 12.84
CA THR A 123 2.27 -33.10 11.97
C THR A 123 2.32 -32.67 10.52
N ALA A 124 3.47 -32.95 9.88
CA ALA A 124 3.63 -32.75 8.44
C ALA A 124 2.93 -33.88 7.66
N ASP A 125 1.62 -33.91 7.69
CA ASP A 125 0.82 -34.46 6.59
C ASP A 125 0.43 -33.28 5.70
N GLU A 126 0.34 -33.49 4.38
CA GLU A 126 -0.01 -32.48 3.37
C GLU A 126 -1.22 -31.65 3.83
N VAL A 127 -0.97 -30.52 4.48
CA VAL A 127 -2.02 -29.57 4.82
C VAL A 127 -2.33 -28.82 3.54
N GLU A 128 -3.56 -28.98 3.01
CA GLU A 128 -4.04 -28.13 1.93
C GLU A 128 -3.92 -26.67 2.35
N PRO A 129 -3.50 -25.75 1.46
CA PRO A 129 -3.36 -24.35 1.80
C PRO A 129 -4.72 -23.77 2.23
N GLU A 130 -4.76 -23.19 3.42
CA GLU A 130 -5.94 -22.52 3.96
C GLU A 130 -5.99 -21.07 3.46
N PRO A 131 -7.18 -20.53 3.13
CA PRO A 131 -7.32 -19.12 2.76
C PRO A 131 -6.80 -18.18 3.84
N ALA A 132 -6.10 -17.12 3.43
CA ALA A 132 -5.66 -16.07 4.35
C ALA A 132 -6.86 -15.41 5.03
N ALA A 133 -6.96 -15.59 6.35
CA ALA A 133 -8.06 -15.01 7.11
C ALA A 133 -8.03 -13.48 7.02
N GLY A 134 -9.18 -12.85 6.86
CA GLY A 134 -9.30 -11.39 6.78
C GLY A 134 -9.09 -10.78 5.39
N ALA A 135 -8.45 -11.46 4.45
CA ALA A 135 -8.19 -11.00 3.09
C ALA A 135 -9.50 -10.85 2.26
N THR A 136 -10.28 -9.83 2.55
CA THR A 136 -11.66 -9.71 2.07
C THR A 136 -11.98 -8.29 1.58
N LEU A 137 -12.65 -8.21 0.42
CA LEU A 137 -13.29 -7.01 -0.06
C LEU A 137 -14.72 -6.92 0.50
N TYR A 138 -15.01 -5.81 1.17
CA TYR A 138 -16.34 -5.49 1.71
C TYR A 138 -16.99 -4.37 0.91
N ARG A 139 -18.31 -4.27 1.00
CA ARG A 139 -19.09 -3.12 0.51
C ARG A 139 -20.03 -2.61 1.57
N TRP A 140 -20.21 -1.31 1.60
CA TRP A 140 -21.17 -0.62 2.45
C TRP A 140 -21.98 0.39 1.63
N ARG A 141 -23.23 0.63 2.03
CA ARG A 141 -24.10 1.65 1.43
C ARG A 141 -24.79 2.46 2.50
N PRO A 142 -25.08 3.74 2.26
CA PRO A 142 -25.91 4.52 3.17
C PRO A 142 -27.21 3.79 3.54
N GLY A 143 -27.47 3.69 4.85
CA GLY A 143 -28.61 2.96 5.40
C GLY A 143 -28.34 1.50 5.74
N TRP A 144 -27.13 0.99 5.51
CA TRP A 144 -26.74 -0.31 6.05
C TRP A 144 -26.13 -0.15 7.44
N ASP A 145 -26.46 -1.07 8.33
CA ASP A 145 -25.95 -1.04 9.71
C ASP A 145 -24.46 -1.38 9.79
N ALA A 146 -23.95 -2.20 8.84
CA ALA A 146 -22.55 -2.59 8.78
C ALA A 146 -22.12 -2.90 7.34
N PRO A 147 -20.80 -2.84 7.02
CA PRO A 147 -20.24 -3.39 5.80
C PRO A 147 -20.53 -4.89 5.66
N ARG A 148 -20.69 -5.36 4.42
CA ARG A 148 -20.97 -6.76 4.11
C ARG A 148 -19.84 -7.32 3.24
N PRO A 149 -19.38 -8.57 3.50
CA PRO A 149 -18.44 -9.25 2.61
C PRO A 149 -18.94 -9.25 1.17
N PHE A 150 -18.04 -9.07 0.23
CA PHE A 150 -18.37 -8.99 -1.19
C PHE A 150 -17.55 -9.97 -2.03
N ALA A 151 -16.24 -10.08 -1.77
CA ALA A 151 -15.37 -11.06 -2.40
C ALA A 151 -14.30 -11.49 -1.41
N ASP A 152 -14.01 -12.79 -1.40
CA ASP A 152 -12.97 -13.41 -0.59
C ASP A 152 -11.71 -13.55 -1.45
N ILE A 153 -10.75 -12.67 -1.23
CA ILE A 153 -9.51 -12.62 -1.99
C ILE A 153 -8.59 -13.76 -1.57
N GLY A 154 -8.51 -14.05 -0.27
CA GLY A 154 -7.72 -15.16 0.25
C GLY A 154 -8.15 -16.51 -0.32
N ALA A 155 -9.46 -16.78 -0.36
CA ALA A 155 -9.98 -18.00 -0.97
C ALA A 155 -9.68 -18.08 -2.48
N TYR A 156 -9.65 -16.94 -3.18
CA TYR A 156 -9.28 -16.91 -4.59
C TYR A 156 -7.82 -17.31 -4.80
N GLN A 157 -6.87 -16.78 -4.01
CA GLN A 157 -5.43 -17.06 -4.15
C GLN A 157 -5.10 -18.54 -3.92
N VAL A 158 -5.84 -19.25 -3.08
CA VAL A 158 -5.68 -20.72 -2.94
C VAL A 158 -5.87 -21.43 -4.29
N GLY A 159 -6.81 -20.95 -5.12
CA GLY A 159 -7.08 -21.50 -6.45
C GLY A 159 -6.24 -20.92 -7.59
N ASP A 160 -5.54 -19.82 -7.34
CA ASP A 160 -4.73 -19.08 -8.33
C ASP A 160 -3.37 -18.64 -7.75
N PRO A 161 -2.57 -19.60 -7.22
CA PRO A 161 -1.33 -19.32 -6.48
C PRO A 161 -0.29 -18.58 -7.32
N ASP A 162 0.59 -17.80 -6.67
CA ASP A 162 1.71 -17.14 -7.33
C ASP A 162 2.78 -18.15 -7.78
N PRO A 163 3.02 -18.30 -9.08
CA PRO A 163 4.03 -19.26 -9.58
C PRO A 163 5.47 -18.78 -9.39
N ALA A 164 5.67 -17.51 -9.01
CA ALA A 164 6.99 -16.90 -8.85
C ALA A 164 7.32 -16.57 -7.39
N ASP A 165 6.49 -17.06 -6.46
CA ASP A 165 6.69 -16.92 -5.03
C ASP A 165 8.10 -17.32 -4.58
N LEU A 166 8.73 -16.47 -3.78
CA LEU A 166 10.09 -16.68 -3.25
C LEU A 166 10.09 -17.19 -1.80
N GLU A 167 8.94 -17.19 -1.15
CA GLU A 167 8.77 -17.45 0.29
C GLU A 167 8.28 -18.86 0.61
N ASP A 168 8.03 -19.70 -0.42
CA ASP A 168 7.39 -21.01 -0.30
C ASP A 168 5.92 -20.93 0.25
N LEU A 169 5.23 -19.81 -0.01
CA LEU A 169 3.85 -19.55 0.38
C LEU A 169 2.96 -19.10 -0.81
N PRO A 170 2.94 -19.84 -1.92
CA PRO A 170 2.35 -19.37 -3.18
C PRO A 170 0.85 -19.08 -3.14
N ALA A 171 0.13 -19.55 -2.14
CA ALA A 171 -1.30 -19.28 -1.93
C ALA A 171 -1.57 -18.17 -0.90
N ASP A 172 -0.54 -17.49 -0.41
CA ASP A 172 -0.72 -16.39 0.54
C ASP A 172 -1.38 -15.18 -0.12
N SER A 173 -2.07 -14.39 0.66
CA SER A 173 -2.84 -13.24 0.21
C SER A 173 -2.83 -12.15 1.26
N ASN A 174 -2.43 -10.95 0.86
CA ASN A 174 -2.50 -9.75 1.68
C ASN A 174 -2.98 -8.57 0.83
N PRO A 175 -4.28 -8.51 0.48
CA PRO A 175 -4.83 -7.42 -0.32
C PRO A 175 -4.59 -6.09 0.37
N PHE A 176 -3.96 -5.16 -0.35
CA PHE A 176 -3.52 -3.91 0.25
C PHE A 176 -4.16 -2.68 -0.38
N GLY A 177 -4.17 -2.53 -1.70
CA GLY A 177 -4.71 -1.37 -2.41
C GLY A 177 -5.95 -1.68 -3.23
N LEU A 178 -6.85 -0.71 -3.39
CA LEU A 178 -8.04 -0.87 -4.23
C LEU A 178 -8.36 0.38 -5.05
N ALA A 179 -9.03 0.17 -6.19
CA ALA A 179 -9.61 1.26 -6.98
C ALA A 179 -10.98 0.85 -7.54
N ALA A 180 -12.01 1.66 -7.30
CA ALA A 180 -13.34 1.42 -7.85
C ALA A 180 -13.42 1.85 -9.32
N LEU A 181 -14.00 1.01 -10.18
CA LEU A 181 -14.17 1.28 -11.60
C LEU A 181 -15.56 1.80 -11.96
N ALA A 182 -15.64 2.53 -13.07
CA ALA A 182 -16.88 3.13 -13.54
C ALA A 182 -17.95 2.11 -13.95
N ASP A 183 -17.59 0.85 -14.22
CA ASP A 183 -18.52 -0.24 -14.54
C ASP A 183 -19.08 -0.95 -13.29
N GLY A 184 -18.62 -0.57 -12.11
CA GLY A 184 -19.02 -1.12 -10.83
C GLY A 184 -18.15 -2.29 -10.34
N SER A 185 -17.10 -2.63 -11.08
CA SER A 185 -16.04 -3.53 -10.62
C SER A 185 -15.00 -2.79 -9.76
N VAL A 186 -14.12 -3.55 -9.12
CA VAL A 186 -13.05 -3.04 -8.26
C VAL A 186 -11.75 -3.71 -8.67
N LEU A 187 -10.67 -2.95 -8.74
CA LEU A 187 -9.32 -3.46 -8.83
C LEU A 187 -8.78 -3.64 -7.41
N VAL A 188 -8.06 -4.72 -7.18
CA VAL A 188 -7.39 -5.04 -5.90
C VAL A 188 -5.94 -5.38 -6.20
N ALA A 189 -5.01 -4.69 -5.56
CA ALA A 189 -3.60 -5.04 -5.54
C ALA A 189 -3.37 -5.94 -4.33
N ASP A 190 -2.92 -7.17 -4.56
CA ASP A 190 -2.61 -8.14 -3.52
C ASP A 190 -1.09 -8.20 -3.33
N ALA A 191 -0.66 -7.80 -2.15
CA ALA A 191 0.75 -7.66 -1.82
C ALA A 191 1.46 -9.02 -1.72
N ALA A 192 0.86 -10.01 -1.07
CA ALA A 192 1.44 -11.36 -0.96
C ALA A 192 1.26 -12.16 -2.27
N GLY A 193 0.11 -12.04 -2.93
CA GLY A 193 -0.11 -12.68 -4.24
C GLY A 193 0.68 -12.05 -5.39
N ASN A 194 1.41 -10.97 -5.16
CA ASN A 194 2.20 -10.24 -6.17
C ASN A 194 1.39 -9.93 -7.44
N ASP A 195 0.12 -9.58 -7.30
CA ASP A 195 -0.76 -9.43 -8.44
C ASP A 195 -1.74 -8.26 -8.38
N LEU A 196 -2.37 -8.00 -9.52
CA LEU A 196 -3.54 -7.15 -9.64
C LEU A 196 -4.73 -8.02 -9.99
N LEU A 197 -5.76 -7.97 -9.17
CA LEU A 197 -7.03 -8.64 -9.35
C LEU A 197 -8.12 -7.67 -9.79
N ARG A 198 -9.15 -8.18 -10.45
CA ARG A 198 -10.39 -7.47 -10.72
C ARG A 198 -11.56 -8.25 -10.15
N VAL A 199 -12.29 -7.62 -9.27
CA VAL A 199 -13.56 -8.14 -8.72
C VAL A 199 -14.69 -7.48 -9.52
N ASP A 200 -15.50 -8.26 -10.19
CA ASP A 200 -16.62 -7.73 -10.96
C ASP A 200 -17.80 -7.31 -10.07
N LYS A 201 -18.86 -6.74 -10.66
CA LYS A 201 -20.04 -6.28 -9.92
C LYS A 201 -20.83 -7.41 -9.22
N HIS A 202 -20.55 -8.68 -9.53
CA HIS A 202 -21.18 -9.86 -8.92
C HIS A 202 -20.32 -10.47 -7.82
N GLY A 203 -19.04 -10.08 -7.73
CA GLY A 203 -18.05 -10.59 -6.78
C GLY A 203 -17.12 -11.64 -7.40
N ASP A 204 -17.24 -11.90 -8.70
CA ASP A 204 -16.35 -12.83 -9.41
C ASP A 204 -14.97 -12.19 -9.59
N ILE A 205 -13.91 -12.94 -9.24
CA ILE A 205 -12.52 -12.46 -9.24
C ILE A 205 -11.80 -12.98 -10.49
N THR A 206 -10.94 -12.16 -11.05
CA THR A 206 -10.07 -12.51 -12.19
C THR A 206 -8.72 -11.86 -12.04
N THR A 207 -7.64 -12.60 -12.24
CA THR A 207 -6.27 -12.08 -12.26
C THR A 207 -6.05 -11.26 -13.51
N VAL A 208 -5.74 -9.99 -13.31
CA VAL A 208 -5.43 -9.01 -14.37
C VAL A 208 -3.98 -9.15 -14.80
N ALA A 209 -3.06 -9.14 -13.84
CA ALA A 209 -1.63 -9.23 -14.10
C ALA A 209 -0.87 -9.73 -12.86
N ARG A 210 0.20 -10.48 -13.08
CA ARG A 210 1.18 -10.86 -12.06
C ARG A 210 2.44 -10.02 -12.22
N LEU A 211 3.00 -9.60 -11.10
CA LEU A 211 4.22 -8.81 -11.03
C LEU A 211 5.37 -9.76 -10.67
N LEU A 212 6.33 -9.91 -11.57
CA LEU A 212 7.45 -10.85 -11.34
C LEU A 212 8.51 -10.24 -10.39
N PRO A 213 9.24 -11.11 -9.67
CA PRO A 213 10.38 -10.71 -8.87
C PRO A 213 11.44 -9.98 -9.70
N ARG A 214 12.19 -9.11 -9.05
CA ARG A 214 13.33 -8.38 -9.63
C ARG A 214 14.60 -8.72 -8.86
N VAL A 215 15.71 -8.90 -9.56
CA VAL A 215 17.03 -8.98 -8.90
C VAL A 215 17.43 -7.59 -8.46
N VAL A 216 17.75 -7.46 -7.16
CA VAL A 216 18.20 -6.22 -6.52
C VAL A 216 19.48 -6.49 -5.73
N GLU A 217 20.26 -5.46 -5.43
CA GLU A 217 21.44 -5.59 -4.59
C GLU A 217 21.08 -5.39 -3.12
N VAL A 218 21.67 -6.18 -2.23
CA VAL A 218 21.54 -5.97 -0.78
C VAL A 218 22.08 -4.58 -0.45
N PRO A 219 21.30 -3.68 0.20
CA PRO A 219 21.73 -2.33 0.49
C PRO A 219 22.84 -2.29 1.56
N GLU A 220 23.64 -1.24 1.52
CA GLU A 220 24.62 -0.94 2.58
C GLU A 220 23.93 -0.47 3.86
N GLY A 221 24.59 -0.66 5.01
CA GLY A 221 24.19 -0.07 6.29
C GLY A 221 23.06 -0.82 7.02
N LEU A 222 22.62 -1.97 6.51
CA LEU A 222 21.72 -2.83 7.28
C LEU A 222 22.45 -3.42 8.49
N PRO A 223 21.82 -3.46 9.68
CA PRO A 223 22.40 -4.10 10.84
C PRO A 223 22.47 -5.62 10.66
N GLU A 224 23.38 -6.28 11.41
CA GLU A 224 23.34 -7.73 11.53
C GLU A 224 22.02 -8.15 12.19
N LEU A 225 21.29 -9.05 11.53
CA LEU A 225 20.08 -9.61 12.11
C LEU A 225 20.43 -10.79 13.05
N PRO A 226 19.75 -10.90 14.19
CA PRO A 226 19.91 -12.04 15.05
C PRO A 226 19.35 -13.32 14.38
N PRO A 227 19.79 -14.52 14.78
CA PRO A 227 19.35 -15.79 14.17
C PRO A 227 17.83 -15.96 14.11
N GLU A 228 17.09 -15.48 15.12
CA GLU A 228 15.64 -15.51 15.21
C GLU A 228 14.95 -14.58 14.20
N ALA A 229 15.65 -13.58 13.70
CA ALA A 229 15.17 -12.66 12.65
C ALA A 229 15.71 -13.00 11.26
N GLY A 230 16.04 -14.28 11.00
CA GLY A 230 16.54 -14.75 9.71
C GLY A 230 18.06 -14.91 9.60
N GLY A 231 18.80 -14.51 10.62
CA GLY A 231 20.28 -14.67 10.68
C GLY A 231 21.04 -13.66 9.83
N PRO A 232 22.34 -13.90 9.58
CA PRO A 232 23.19 -12.94 8.89
C PRO A 232 22.73 -12.71 7.44
N LEU A 233 22.56 -11.43 7.09
CA LEU A 233 22.25 -11.01 5.74
C LEU A 233 23.42 -11.31 4.77
N PRO A 234 23.16 -11.53 3.48
CA PRO A 234 24.22 -11.55 2.48
C PRO A 234 24.97 -10.20 2.49
N PRO A 235 26.27 -10.20 2.13
CA PRO A 235 27.04 -8.96 2.06
C PRO A 235 26.37 -7.89 1.19
N ALA A 236 26.53 -6.63 1.53
CA ALA A 236 26.09 -5.50 0.72
C ALA A 236 26.61 -5.62 -0.73
N GLY A 237 25.77 -5.26 -1.70
CA GLY A 237 26.03 -5.42 -3.12
C GLY A 237 25.81 -6.84 -3.68
N THR A 238 25.42 -7.82 -2.84
CA THR A 238 25.05 -9.16 -3.32
C THR A 238 23.72 -9.08 -4.08
N PRO A 239 23.67 -9.53 -5.34
CA PRO A 239 22.41 -9.58 -6.09
C PRO A 239 21.53 -10.72 -5.57
N ILE A 240 20.29 -10.42 -5.20
CA ILE A 240 19.28 -11.39 -4.76
C ILE A 240 17.93 -11.12 -5.43
N PRO A 241 17.10 -12.14 -5.67
CA PRO A 241 15.74 -11.91 -6.11
C PRO A 241 14.91 -11.27 -4.97
N SER A 242 14.01 -10.38 -5.34
CA SER A 242 13.11 -9.67 -4.43
C SER A 242 11.73 -9.60 -5.05
N GLU A 243 10.70 -9.91 -4.29
CA GLU A 243 9.32 -9.88 -4.73
C GLU A 243 8.83 -8.47 -5.04
N ALA A 244 7.82 -8.39 -5.89
CA ALA A 244 7.24 -7.12 -6.29
C ALA A 244 6.47 -6.47 -5.14
N VAL A 245 5.62 -7.21 -4.46
CA VAL A 245 4.74 -6.76 -3.38
C VAL A 245 3.79 -5.66 -3.87
N ALA A 246 2.74 -6.04 -4.60
CA ALA A 246 1.76 -5.12 -5.19
C ALA A 246 0.90 -4.46 -4.11
N THR A 247 1.18 -3.22 -3.75
CA THR A 247 0.53 -2.51 -2.63
C THR A 247 -0.56 -1.53 -3.04
N SER A 248 -0.56 -1.08 -4.28
CA SER A 248 -1.41 0.06 -4.65
C SER A 248 -1.91 -0.02 -6.09
N VAL A 249 -3.09 0.53 -6.34
CA VAL A 249 -3.65 0.63 -7.67
C VAL A 249 -4.47 1.91 -7.86
N THR A 250 -4.32 2.55 -9.01
CA THR A 250 -5.15 3.70 -9.39
C THR A 250 -5.51 3.67 -10.88
N VAL A 251 -6.54 4.42 -11.26
CA VAL A 251 -6.96 4.60 -12.66
C VAL A 251 -6.45 5.95 -13.16
N GLY A 252 -5.55 5.92 -14.11
CA GLY A 252 -4.97 7.14 -14.68
C GLY A 252 -5.94 7.95 -15.55
N PRO A 253 -5.58 9.20 -15.87
CA PRO A 253 -6.40 10.07 -16.71
C PRO A 253 -6.52 9.56 -18.18
N ASP A 254 -5.66 8.63 -18.57
CA ASP A 254 -5.70 7.94 -19.86
C ASP A 254 -6.54 6.64 -19.81
N GLY A 255 -7.20 6.38 -18.68
CA GLY A 255 -8.02 5.19 -18.44
C GLY A 255 -7.21 3.91 -18.18
N ALA A 256 -5.88 3.96 -18.22
CA ALA A 256 -5.05 2.81 -17.87
C ALA A 256 -5.02 2.59 -16.36
N TRP A 257 -4.71 1.38 -15.96
CA TRP A 257 -4.54 1.00 -14.56
C TRP A 257 -3.06 1.08 -14.19
N TYR A 258 -2.76 1.64 -13.04
CA TYR A 258 -1.41 1.80 -12.55
C TYR A 258 -1.27 1.06 -11.24
N VAL A 259 -0.24 0.21 -11.13
CA VAL A 259 0.05 -0.62 -9.93
C VAL A 259 1.43 -0.25 -9.41
N GLY A 260 1.54 0.00 -8.12
CA GLY A 260 2.79 0.30 -7.43
C GLY A 260 3.27 -0.89 -6.61
N GLU A 261 4.58 -0.99 -6.51
CA GLU A 261 5.29 -2.02 -5.76
C GLU A 261 5.92 -1.43 -4.48
N LEU A 262 5.76 -2.13 -3.36
CA LEU A 262 6.54 -1.86 -2.14
C LEU A 262 8.00 -2.30 -2.32
N ARG A 263 8.23 -3.38 -2.99
CA ARG A 263 9.44 -4.17 -3.12
C ARG A 263 9.75 -4.96 -1.84
N GLY A 264 9.75 -6.29 -1.96
CA GLY A 264 10.04 -7.22 -0.88
C GLY A 264 11.48 -7.13 -0.37
N PHE A 265 11.80 -8.00 0.58
CA PHE A 265 13.16 -8.09 1.13
C PHE A 265 14.22 -8.18 -0.01
N PRO A 266 15.33 -7.48 0.10
CA PRO A 266 15.86 -6.66 1.21
C PRO A 266 15.40 -5.20 1.19
N ALA A 267 14.33 -4.88 0.46
CA ALA A 267 13.72 -3.58 0.37
C ALA A 267 14.68 -2.47 -0.11
N THR A 268 15.48 -2.81 -1.12
CA THR A 268 16.55 -1.93 -1.62
C THR A 268 15.97 -0.60 -2.11
N PRO A 269 16.41 0.55 -1.56
CA PRO A 269 15.94 1.85 -2.00
C PRO A 269 16.11 2.08 -3.50
N GLY A 270 15.16 2.77 -4.14
CA GLY A 270 15.20 3.07 -5.57
C GLY A 270 14.85 1.90 -6.48
N THR A 271 14.29 0.81 -5.96
CA THR A 271 13.95 -0.39 -6.75
C THR A 271 12.46 -0.64 -6.92
N SER A 272 11.60 0.08 -6.23
CA SER A 272 10.15 0.04 -6.42
C SER A 272 9.77 0.62 -7.77
N GLN A 273 8.79 -0.02 -8.43
CA GLN A 273 8.32 0.34 -9.77
C GLN A 273 6.83 0.67 -9.76
N VAL A 274 6.42 1.44 -10.75
CA VAL A 274 5.00 1.60 -11.09
C VAL A 274 4.76 1.02 -12.48
N TRP A 275 3.80 0.12 -12.57
CA TRP A 275 3.39 -0.54 -13.80
C TRP A 275 2.14 0.11 -14.39
N ARG A 276 2.06 0.16 -15.71
CA ARG A 276 0.90 0.62 -16.48
C ARG A 276 0.29 -0.55 -17.23
N ILE A 277 -0.97 -0.84 -16.91
CA ILE A 277 -1.72 -1.97 -17.46
C ILE A 277 -2.86 -1.44 -18.34
N LYS A 278 -3.02 -2.01 -19.54
CA LYS A 278 -4.10 -1.63 -20.45
C LYS A 278 -5.45 -2.14 -19.90
N PRO A 279 -6.53 -1.33 -19.92
CA PRO A 279 -7.84 -1.77 -19.50
C PRO A 279 -8.31 -3.02 -20.24
N GLY A 280 -9.08 -3.87 -19.55
CA GLY A 280 -9.55 -5.16 -20.10
C GLY A 280 -8.45 -6.21 -20.26
N THR A 281 -7.32 -6.03 -19.59
CA THR A 281 -6.26 -7.05 -19.50
C THR A 281 -6.71 -8.19 -18.58
N VAL A 282 -6.33 -9.42 -18.94
CA VAL A 282 -6.49 -10.64 -18.16
C VAL A 282 -5.22 -11.46 -18.35
N GLY A 283 -4.64 -11.95 -17.25
CA GLY A 283 -3.50 -12.86 -17.23
C GLY A 283 -2.21 -12.29 -17.86
N ALA A 284 -1.98 -10.98 -17.71
CA ALA A 284 -0.72 -10.38 -18.17
C ALA A 284 0.42 -10.64 -17.17
N THR A 285 1.64 -10.39 -17.62
CA THR A 285 2.84 -10.40 -16.79
C THR A 285 3.48 -9.01 -16.82
N CYS A 286 3.83 -8.49 -15.64
CA CYS A 286 4.63 -7.30 -15.45
C CYS A 286 6.07 -7.77 -15.18
N ASP A 287 6.89 -7.79 -16.22
CA ASP A 287 8.22 -8.39 -16.21
C ASP A 287 9.31 -7.30 -16.13
N PRO A 288 10.09 -7.23 -15.02
CA PRO A 288 11.16 -6.25 -14.89
C PRO A 288 12.32 -6.46 -15.88
N GLU A 289 12.48 -7.67 -16.45
CA GLU A 289 13.48 -7.96 -17.46
C GLU A 289 13.00 -7.58 -18.88
N ALA A 290 11.68 -7.50 -19.11
CA ALA A 290 11.07 -7.12 -20.38
C ALA A 290 10.05 -5.96 -20.21
N PRO A 291 10.43 -4.84 -19.55
CA PRO A 291 9.47 -3.88 -18.97
C PRO A 291 8.68 -3.05 -19.98
N TRP A 292 8.99 -3.16 -21.27
CA TRP A 292 8.35 -2.37 -22.35
C TRP A 292 7.45 -3.21 -23.26
N THR A 293 7.24 -4.49 -22.92
CA THR A 293 6.50 -5.43 -23.76
C THR A 293 5.11 -5.76 -23.20
N GLY A 294 4.21 -6.22 -24.06
CA GLY A 294 2.92 -6.76 -23.63
C GLY A 294 1.86 -5.70 -23.26
N ARG A 295 0.96 -6.11 -22.36
CA ARG A 295 -0.17 -5.29 -21.87
C ARG A 295 0.13 -4.65 -20.51
N CYS A 296 1.15 -5.13 -19.79
CA CYS A 296 1.73 -4.52 -18.62
C CYS A 296 3.11 -3.97 -18.99
N THR A 297 3.33 -2.68 -18.78
CA THR A 297 4.59 -2.02 -19.11
C THR A 297 5.02 -1.12 -17.97
N ARG A 298 6.33 -1.01 -17.72
CA ARG A 298 6.86 -0.13 -16.67
C ARG A 298 6.53 1.33 -16.99
N TYR A 299 5.95 2.02 -16.03
CA TYR A 299 5.61 3.43 -16.12
C TYR A 299 6.65 4.30 -15.42
N ALA A 300 7.09 3.90 -14.22
CA ALA A 300 8.16 4.56 -13.48
C ALA A 300 9.03 3.53 -12.77
N ASP A 301 10.24 3.94 -12.45
CA ASP A 301 11.26 3.18 -11.69
C ASP A 301 12.01 4.16 -10.77
N GLY A 302 12.78 3.65 -9.82
CA GLY A 302 13.59 4.47 -8.93
C GLY A 302 12.85 5.01 -7.72
N LEU A 303 11.68 4.45 -7.39
CA LEU A 303 10.93 4.73 -6.18
C LEU A 303 11.34 3.79 -5.02
N THR A 304 10.92 4.12 -3.81
CA THR A 304 11.21 3.33 -2.60
C THR A 304 9.93 3.07 -1.82
N SER A 305 9.62 1.81 -1.55
CA SER A 305 8.50 1.42 -0.66
C SER A 305 7.18 2.14 -0.97
N VAL A 306 6.73 2.05 -2.23
CA VAL A 306 5.45 2.63 -2.62
C VAL A 306 4.31 1.91 -1.91
N VAL A 307 3.49 2.66 -1.17
CA VAL A 307 2.34 2.12 -0.41
C VAL A 307 1.01 2.56 -0.97
N ASP A 308 0.95 3.67 -1.72
CA ASP A 308 -0.28 4.09 -2.36
C ASP A 308 -0.03 4.90 -3.64
N LEU A 309 -1.02 4.88 -4.53
CA LEU A 309 -1.05 5.61 -5.80
C LEU A 309 -2.36 6.39 -5.94
N ALA A 310 -2.23 7.61 -6.41
CA ALA A 310 -3.37 8.39 -6.87
C ALA A 310 -3.17 8.89 -8.29
N ALA A 311 -4.25 9.26 -8.96
CA ALA A 311 -4.17 9.84 -10.29
C ALA A 311 -5.04 11.09 -10.43
N GLY A 312 -4.48 12.12 -11.03
CA GLY A 312 -5.17 13.37 -11.31
C GLY A 312 -4.83 13.90 -12.70
N SER A 313 -5.35 15.07 -13.03
CA SER A 313 -5.13 15.69 -14.34
C SER A 313 -3.65 15.98 -14.66
N ARG A 314 -2.77 16.03 -13.64
CA ARG A 314 -1.34 16.29 -13.79
C ARG A 314 -0.51 15.02 -14.03
N GLY A 315 -1.03 13.83 -13.68
CA GLY A 315 -0.35 12.55 -13.79
C GLY A 315 -0.69 11.61 -12.66
N VAL A 316 0.18 10.64 -12.43
CA VAL A 316 0.09 9.68 -11.32
C VAL A 316 0.98 10.17 -10.18
N TYR A 317 0.47 10.05 -8.97
CA TYR A 317 1.18 10.36 -7.73
C TYR A 317 1.54 9.05 -7.06
N ALA A 318 2.77 8.93 -6.57
CA ALA A 318 3.23 7.80 -5.79
C ALA A 318 3.59 8.25 -4.37
N LEU A 319 3.07 7.54 -3.39
CA LEU A 319 3.35 7.74 -1.97
C LEU A 319 4.29 6.66 -1.49
N GLU A 320 5.41 7.07 -0.93
CA GLU A 320 6.39 6.18 -0.29
C GLU A 320 6.20 6.21 1.23
N LEU A 321 6.11 5.03 1.86
CA LEU A 321 6.06 4.90 3.32
C LEU A 321 7.31 5.48 3.96
N SER A 322 8.45 5.19 3.36
CA SER A 322 9.77 5.59 3.80
C SER A 322 10.69 5.77 2.60
N LYS A 323 11.48 6.85 2.59
CA LYS A 323 12.53 7.08 1.59
C LYS A 323 13.75 6.17 1.78
N GLN A 324 13.94 5.62 2.97
CA GLN A 324 15.02 4.67 3.23
C GLN A 324 14.60 3.24 2.89
N SER A 325 13.46 2.79 3.30
CA SER A 325 12.66 1.61 2.94
C SER A 325 11.70 1.23 4.08
N TRP A 326 10.70 0.41 3.78
CA TRP A 326 9.85 -0.20 4.81
C TRP A 326 10.66 -1.03 5.82
N PHE A 327 11.68 -1.76 5.36
CA PHE A 327 12.53 -2.59 6.20
C PHE A 327 13.38 -1.72 7.15
N ALA A 328 13.90 -0.58 6.70
CA ALA A 328 14.58 0.38 7.56
C ALA A 328 13.64 0.91 8.67
N THR A 329 12.34 1.09 8.36
CA THR A 329 11.33 1.51 9.33
C THR A 329 11.07 0.42 10.37
N GLU A 330 10.98 -0.85 9.97
CA GLU A 330 10.84 -1.97 10.89
C GLU A 330 12.05 -2.13 11.83
N LEU A 331 13.23 -1.87 11.29
CA LEU A 331 14.48 -1.87 12.09
C LEU A 331 14.64 -0.61 12.96
N GLY A 332 13.75 0.36 12.87
CA GLY A 332 13.81 1.62 13.63
C GLY A 332 15.02 2.48 13.30
N LEU A 333 15.53 2.43 12.06
CA LEU A 333 16.70 3.21 11.67
C LEU A 333 16.38 4.72 11.68
N PRO A 334 17.31 5.58 12.13
CA PRO A 334 17.08 7.02 12.18
C PRO A 334 16.74 7.61 10.81
N GLY A 335 15.63 8.38 10.72
CA GLY A 335 15.17 9.02 9.49
C GLY A 335 14.33 8.10 8.59
N SER A 336 14.13 6.83 8.96
CA SER A 336 13.28 5.90 8.21
C SER A 336 11.79 6.25 8.32
N GLU A 337 11.42 7.10 9.27
CA GLU A 337 10.06 7.63 9.39
C GLU A 337 9.69 8.65 8.30
N ILE A 338 10.68 9.16 7.54
CA ILE A 338 10.45 10.17 6.49
C ILE A 338 9.98 9.49 5.22
N GLY A 339 8.73 9.70 4.86
CA GLY A 339 8.14 9.26 3.60
C GLY A 339 8.32 10.24 2.45
N GLY A 340 7.86 9.84 1.27
CA GLY A 340 7.94 10.64 0.05
C GLY A 340 6.61 10.71 -0.70
N LEU A 341 6.35 11.82 -1.36
CA LEU A 341 5.21 11.99 -2.28
C LEU A 341 5.72 12.51 -3.60
N TYR A 342 5.51 11.76 -4.68
CA TYR A 342 6.05 12.09 -6.00
C TYR A 342 4.96 12.21 -7.04
N LEU A 343 4.94 13.31 -7.78
CA LEU A 343 4.23 13.40 -9.06
C LEU A 343 5.11 12.81 -10.16
N ILE A 344 4.61 11.78 -10.83
CA ILE A 344 5.27 11.12 -11.95
C ILE A 344 4.87 11.81 -13.25
N GLY A 345 5.76 12.62 -13.79
CA GLY A 345 5.57 13.34 -15.04
C GLY A 345 6.17 12.60 -16.23
N LYS A 346 5.48 12.63 -17.39
CA LYS A 346 6.06 12.14 -18.65
C LYS A 346 7.07 13.15 -19.21
N HIS A 347 8.23 12.69 -19.60
CA HIS A 347 9.24 13.46 -20.31
C HIS A 347 9.60 12.78 -21.63
N ARG A 348 10.23 13.52 -22.58
CA ARG A 348 10.61 12.97 -23.91
C ARG A 348 11.50 11.72 -23.83
N HIS A 349 12.22 11.53 -22.74
CA HIS A 349 13.19 10.43 -22.55
C HIS A 349 12.88 9.56 -21.30
N GLY A 350 11.60 9.46 -20.88
CA GLY A 350 11.21 8.67 -19.73
C GLY A 350 10.25 9.39 -18.79
N THR A 351 10.23 8.96 -17.55
CA THR A 351 9.47 9.58 -16.45
C THR A 351 10.37 10.43 -15.58
N ARG A 352 9.86 11.53 -15.05
CA ARG A 352 10.53 12.36 -14.06
C ARG A 352 9.71 12.34 -12.78
N LEU A 353 10.36 12.06 -11.68
CA LEU A 353 9.80 12.17 -10.35
C LEU A 353 9.95 13.61 -9.87
N HIS A 354 8.85 14.22 -9.45
CA HIS A 354 8.83 15.54 -8.83
C HIS A 354 8.26 15.39 -7.42
N GLU A 355 9.13 15.58 -6.44
CA GLU A 355 8.76 15.46 -5.03
C GLU A 355 7.92 16.65 -4.59
N LEU A 356 6.88 16.36 -3.81
CA LEU A 356 5.99 17.30 -3.14
C LEU A 356 6.15 17.16 -1.63
N ALA A 357 5.96 18.24 -0.87
CA ALA A 357 6.08 18.22 0.59
C ALA A 357 7.38 17.56 1.09
N THR A 358 8.50 17.91 0.47
CA THR A 358 9.82 17.32 0.72
C THR A 358 10.14 17.24 2.22
N ASP A 359 10.42 16.01 2.72
CA ASP A 359 10.74 15.69 4.12
C ASP A 359 9.70 16.13 5.16
N ARG A 360 8.43 16.28 4.75
CA ARG A 360 7.32 16.74 5.61
C ARG A 360 6.30 15.65 5.92
N LEU A 361 6.38 14.51 5.29
CA LEU A 361 5.46 13.39 5.50
C LEU A 361 6.14 12.34 6.37
N LEU A 362 5.50 11.97 7.45
CA LEU A 362 6.01 10.95 8.37
C LEU A 362 5.16 9.68 8.18
N THR A 363 5.81 8.57 7.83
CA THR A 363 5.18 7.26 7.59
C THR A 363 3.76 7.37 7.01
N PRO A 364 3.60 8.04 5.85
CA PRO A 364 2.28 8.26 5.27
C PRO A 364 1.66 6.94 4.83
N GLY A 365 0.31 6.82 4.96
CA GLY A 365 -0.41 5.58 4.70
C GLY A 365 -1.26 5.58 3.44
N GLY A 366 -1.74 6.74 2.97
CA GLY A 366 -2.58 6.83 1.78
C GLY A 366 -2.53 8.19 1.11
N VAL A 367 -2.82 8.22 -0.19
CA VAL A 367 -2.88 9.44 -1.01
C VAL A 367 -4.07 9.40 -1.96
N ASP A 368 -4.77 10.53 -2.11
CA ASP A 368 -5.70 10.72 -3.20
C ASP A 368 -5.72 12.17 -3.71
N VAL A 369 -6.26 12.36 -4.93
CA VAL A 369 -6.16 13.62 -5.65
C VAL A 369 -7.50 14.02 -6.25
N VAL A 370 -7.95 15.22 -5.93
CA VAL A 370 -9.12 15.83 -6.56
C VAL A 370 -8.81 17.23 -7.09
N GLY A 371 -8.90 17.41 -8.38
CA GLY A 371 -8.55 18.68 -9.03
C GLY A 371 -7.06 18.99 -8.91
N ARG A 372 -6.71 19.96 -8.05
CA ARG A 372 -5.32 20.32 -7.73
C ARG A 372 -4.92 19.94 -6.31
N ASP A 373 -5.87 19.55 -5.50
CA ASP A 373 -5.66 19.23 -4.10
C ASP A 373 -5.22 17.78 -3.97
N VAL A 374 -4.11 17.55 -3.26
CA VAL A 374 -3.61 16.24 -2.90
C VAL A 374 -3.87 16.02 -1.43
N TYR A 375 -4.53 14.93 -1.10
CA TYR A 375 -4.80 14.54 0.27
C TYR A 375 -3.91 13.37 0.66
N VAL A 376 -3.33 13.42 1.85
CA VAL A 376 -2.44 12.38 2.39
C VAL A 376 -2.89 12.04 3.80
N THR A 377 -2.92 10.77 4.14
CA THR A 377 -3.10 10.29 5.50
C THR A 377 -1.77 9.90 6.13
N GLY A 378 -1.58 10.21 7.40
CA GLY A 378 -0.38 9.82 8.14
C GLY A 378 -0.14 10.67 9.39
N PRO A 379 0.75 10.25 10.28
CA PRO A 379 1.43 8.95 10.32
C PRO A 379 0.46 7.75 10.33
N LEU A 380 0.87 6.65 9.69
CA LEU A 380 0.08 5.41 9.65
C LEU A 380 0.02 4.72 11.02
N PHE A 381 1.08 4.85 11.80
CA PHE A 381 1.20 4.24 13.11
C PHE A 381 1.05 5.29 14.22
N GLY A 382 -0.03 5.18 15.01
CA GLY A 382 -0.36 6.09 16.10
C GLY A 382 -1.08 7.37 15.68
N PRO A 383 -1.06 8.43 16.50
CA PRO A 383 -1.77 9.68 16.21
C PRO A 383 -1.32 10.31 14.89
N GLY A 384 -2.27 10.49 13.99
CA GLY A 384 -2.02 11.01 12.65
C GLY A 384 -3.05 12.08 12.24
N ALA A 385 -3.14 12.32 10.94
CA ALA A 385 -4.03 13.33 10.39
C ALA A 385 -4.41 13.06 8.94
N LEU A 386 -5.50 13.65 8.48
CA LEU A 386 -5.71 13.96 7.08
C LEU A 386 -4.98 15.27 6.78
N LEU A 387 -4.04 15.22 5.85
CA LEU A 387 -3.23 16.33 5.38
C LEU A 387 -3.69 16.75 3.97
N ARG A 388 -3.54 18.03 3.66
CA ARG A 388 -3.71 18.55 2.30
C ARG A 388 -2.40 19.19 1.85
N VAL A 389 -1.90 18.76 0.69
CA VAL A 389 -0.67 19.21 0.04
C VAL A 389 -1.03 19.95 -1.25
N GLY A 390 -0.60 21.20 -1.40
CA GLY A 390 -0.82 21.99 -2.61
C GLY A 390 -1.97 22.96 -2.56
#